data_6d0bec55107af31827ca57afb31a6c5e
#
_entry.id   6d0bec55107af31827ca57afb31a6c5e
#
_cell.length_a   1.000
_cell.length_b   1.000
_cell.length_c   1.000
_cell.angle_alpha   90.00
_cell.angle_beta   90.00
_cell.angle_gamma   90.00
#
_symmetry.space_group_name_H-M   'P 1'
#
loop_
_entity.id
_entity.type
_entity.pdbx_description
1 polymer ?
#
loop_
_entity_poly.entity_id
_entity_poly.type
_entity_poly.pdbx_seq_one_letter_code
_entity_poly.pdbx_strand_id
1 'polypeptide(L)'
;GSEVFLNGNPVGSNSDWQQPVGAEVQKFLRQGQNLIVAHAQNRGGVAGFALKLEMTIKSGKKLTVATDSTWLLSEKEPKDWKTKGVTEGRKPLVHGKMGMGPWGDVFAGGGRKPVVGALSGNSIRRSEGFKVEMVYDVPRSQGSWVSLAVDDKGRLYASDQGKAGLYRITLDNEAKASVEKMQVKMTS
;
A
#
# COMPACT_ATOMS: atom_id res chain seq x y z
N GLY A 1 -8.18 -6.65 5.69
CA GLY A 1 -7.65 -8.00 5.42
C GLY A 1 -8.08 -8.51 4.07
N SER A 2 -7.45 -9.58 3.61
CA SER A 2 -7.82 -10.24 2.35
C SER A 2 -7.58 -11.75 2.42
N GLU A 3 -8.35 -12.49 1.63
CA GLU A 3 -8.19 -13.92 1.38
C GLU A 3 -8.22 -14.14 -0.12
N VAL A 4 -7.34 -14.99 -0.65
CA VAL A 4 -7.24 -15.28 -2.09
C VAL A 4 -7.47 -16.77 -2.33
N PHE A 5 -8.21 -17.06 -3.36
CA PHE A 5 -8.53 -18.43 -3.79
C PHE A 5 -8.17 -18.61 -5.27
N LEU A 6 -7.59 -19.75 -5.60
CA LEU A 6 -7.32 -20.19 -6.96
C LEU A 6 -8.09 -21.50 -7.21
N ASN A 7 -9.04 -21.47 -8.16
CA ASN A 7 -9.91 -22.61 -8.47
C ASN A 7 -10.62 -23.18 -7.23
N GLY A 8 -11.03 -22.32 -6.29
CA GLY A 8 -11.69 -22.68 -5.03
C GLY A 8 -10.76 -23.08 -3.89
N ASN A 9 -9.46 -23.22 -4.14
CA ASN A 9 -8.49 -23.54 -3.10
C ASN A 9 -7.93 -22.27 -2.47
N PRO A 10 -7.83 -22.15 -1.13
CA PRO A 10 -7.22 -21.01 -0.48
C PRO A 10 -5.71 -21.01 -0.78
N VAL A 11 -5.18 -19.87 -1.23
CA VAL A 11 -3.78 -19.74 -1.58
C VAL A 11 -3.05 -18.67 -0.78
N GLY A 12 -3.78 -17.79 -0.08
CA GLY A 12 -3.17 -16.81 0.79
C GLY A 12 -4.20 -16.00 1.56
N SER A 13 -3.80 -15.51 2.72
CA SER A 13 -4.56 -14.54 3.50
C SER A 13 -3.63 -13.46 4.04
N ASN A 14 -4.12 -12.24 4.15
CA ASN A 14 -3.34 -11.10 4.62
C ASN A 14 -4.20 -10.21 5.50
N SER A 15 -3.72 -9.91 6.70
CA SER A 15 -4.32 -8.93 7.61
C SER A 15 -3.49 -7.66 7.77
N ASP A 16 -2.25 -7.67 7.27
CA ASP A 16 -1.31 -6.56 7.34
C ASP A 16 -1.01 -6.03 5.92
N TRP A 17 -1.49 -4.84 5.62
CA TRP A 17 -1.27 -4.20 4.31
C TRP A 17 0.20 -3.86 4.02
N GLN A 18 1.06 -3.87 5.04
CA GLN A 18 2.49 -3.57 4.91
C GLN A 18 3.33 -4.79 4.55
N GLN A 19 2.78 -5.99 4.76
CA GLN A 19 3.48 -7.25 4.54
C GLN A 19 2.83 -8.02 3.40
N PRO A 20 3.45 -8.11 2.22
CA PRO A 20 2.93 -8.94 1.14
C PRO A 20 2.99 -10.42 1.53
N VAL A 21 2.01 -11.19 1.10
CA VAL A 21 1.98 -12.64 1.26
C VAL A 21 2.29 -13.29 -0.07
N GLY A 22 3.31 -14.15 -0.10
CA GLY A 22 3.65 -15.00 -1.23
C GLY A 22 3.16 -16.44 -1.03
N ALA A 23 2.76 -17.10 -2.10
CA ALA A 23 2.36 -18.50 -2.08
C ALA A 23 2.73 -19.22 -3.37
N GLU A 24 3.19 -20.47 -3.23
CA GLU A 24 3.39 -21.37 -4.36
C GLU A 24 2.04 -21.98 -4.77
N VAL A 25 1.60 -21.67 -5.99
CA VAL A 25 0.25 -22.01 -6.45
C VAL A 25 0.19 -23.05 -7.55
N GLN A 26 1.35 -23.55 -7.99
CA GLN A 26 1.46 -24.48 -9.13
C GLN A 26 0.51 -25.68 -9.01
N LYS A 27 0.37 -26.27 -7.82
CA LYS A 27 -0.49 -27.45 -7.57
C LYS A 27 -1.99 -27.16 -7.73
N PHE A 28 -2.40 -25.91 -7.73
CA PHE A 28 -3.81 -25.50 -7.88
C PHE A 28 -4.16 -25.05 -9.29
N LEU A 29 -3.15 -24.89 -10.16
CA LEU A 29 -3.36 -24.53 -11.57
C LEU A 29 -3.89 -25.72 -12.37
N ARG A 30 -4.76 -25.42 -13.32
CA ARG A 30 -5.37 -26.38 -14.25
C ARG A 30 -4.99 -26.03 -15.67
N GLN A 31 -5.01 -27.01 -16.56
CA GLN A 31 -4.94 -26.73 -17.99
C GLN A 31 -6.21 -26.01 -18.45
N GLY A 32 -6.06 -24.97 -19.26
CA GLY A 32 -7.18 -24.13 -19.71
C GLY A 32 -7.51 -23.01 -18.74
N GLN A 33 -8.80 -22.79 -18.47
CA GLN A 33 -9.26 -21.67 -17.65
C GLN A 33 -8.97 -21.88 -16.18
N ASN A 34 -8.46 -20.84 -15.54
CA ASN A 34 -8.24 -20.76 -14.11
C ASN A 34 -8.97 -19.55 -13.56
N LEU A 35 -9.55 -19.70 -12.39
CA LEU A 35 -10.30 -18.66 -11.69
C LEU A 35 -9.53 -18.20 -10.46
N ILE A 36 -9.22 -16.91 -10.41
CA ILE A 36 -8.68 -16.26 -9.21
C ILE A 36 -9.79 -15.38 -8.65
N VAL A 37 -10.09 -15.57 -7.37
CA VAL A 37 -11.02 -14.72 -6.63
C VAL A 37 -10.38 -14.28 -5.31
N ALA A 38 -10.74 -13.09 -4.86
CA ALA A 38 -10.29 -12.55 -3.60
C ALA A 38 -11.47 -11.95 -2.83
N HIS A 39 -11.52 -12.23 -1.53
CA HIS A 39 -12.32 -11.48 -0.59
C HIS A 39 -11.42 -10.42 0.05
N ALA A 40 -11.81 -9.16 -0.01
CA ALA A 40 -11.05 -8.06 0.58
C ALA A 40 -11.95 -7.21 1.49
N GLN A 41 -11.51 -7.01 2.73
CA GLN A 41 -12.21 -6.21 3.72
C GLN A 41 -11.34 -5.01 4.13
N ASN A 42 -11.87 -3.81 3.97
CA ASN A 42 -11.28 -2.60 4.53
C ASN A 42 -11.98 -2.24 5.85
N ARG A 43 -11.20 -1.95 6.88
CA ARG A 43 -11.70 -1.54 8.22
C ARG A 43 -11.52 -0.06 8.49
N GLY A 44 -11.03 0.70 7.51
CA GLY A 44 -10.83 2.14 7.60
C GLY A 44 -9.72 2.64 6.68
N GLY A 45 -9.74 3.94 6.37
CA GLY A 45 -8.77 4.59 5.49
C GLY A 45 -8.95 4.25 4.01
N VAL A 46 -7.91 4.51 3.21
CA VAL A 46 -7.92 4.25 1.78
C VAL A 46 -7.86 2.74 1.53
N ALA A 47 -8.84 2.23 0.78
CA ALA A 47 -8.91 0.83 0.40
C ALA A 47 -8.10 0.57 -0.88
N GLY A 48 -7.30 -0.49 -0.86
CA GLY A 48 -6.60 -0.97 -2.04
C GLY A 48 -6.32 -2.46 -1.93
N PHE A 49 -6.42 -3.15 -3.05
CA PHE A 49 -6.06 -4.56 -3.17
C PHE A 49 -5.16 -4.74 -4.39
N ALA A 50 -4.05 -5.42 -4.20
CA ALA A 50 -3.11 -5.74 -5.26
C ALA A 50 -2.73 -7.22 -5.20
N LEU A 51 -2.78 -7.88 -6.36
CA LEU A 51 -2.36 -9.26 -6.55
C LEU A 51 -1.52 -9.36 -7.82
N LYS A 52 -0.45 -10.14 -7.76
CA LYS A 52 0.37 -10.51 -8.90
C LYS A 52 0.61 -12.01 -8.87
N LEU A 53 0.29 -12.69 -9.96
CA LEU A 53 0.63 -14.09 -10.20
C LEU A 53 1.64 -14.14 -11.35
N GLU A 54 2.79 -14.71 -11.11
CA GLU A 54 3.81 -14.97 -12.13
C GLU A 54 3.94 -16.48 -12.35
N MET A 55 3.95 -16.89 -13.59
CA MET A 55 4.11 -18.30 -13.95
C MET A 55 5.01 -18.44 -15.19
N THR A 56 5.77 -19.53 -15.24
CA THR A 56 6.52 -19.91 -16.41
C THR A 56 5.88 -21.16 -17.01
N ILE A 57 5.39 -21.05 -18.23
CA ILE A 57 4.79 -22.20 -18.94
C ILE A 57 5.87 -23.09 -19.55
N LYS A 58 5.49 -24.29 -20.00
CA LYS A 58 6.42 -25.33 -20.54
C LYS A 58 7.32 -24.82 -21.66
N SER A 59 6.91 -23.85 -22.46
CA SER A 59 7.71 -23.21 -23.50
C SER A 59 8.76 -22.23 -22.99
N GLY A 60 8.89 -22.05 -21.67
CA GLY A 60 9.77 -21.04 -21.06
C GLY A 60 9.19 -19.63 -21.04
N LYS A 61 8.02 -19.39 -21.64
CA LYS A 61 7.38 -18.07 -21.64
C LYS A 61 6.85 -17.73 -20.24
N LYS A 62 7.18 -16.54 -19.77
CA LYS A 62 6.64 -15.99 -18.53
C LYS A 62 5.28 -15.34 -18.80
N LEU A 63 4.32 -15.63 -17.96
CA LEU A 63 2.99 -15.02 -17.93
C LEU A 63 2.82 -14.31 -16.59
N THR A 64 2.24 -13.12 -16.62
CA THR A 64 1.90 -12.36 -15.43
C THR A 64 0.43 -11.99 -15.48
N VAL A 65 -0.28 -12.31 -14.40
CA VAL A 65 -1.65 -11.85 -14.15
C VAL A 65 -1.59 -10.92 -12.95
N ALA A 66 -2.15 -9.73 -13.08
CA ALA A 66 -2.20 -8.74 -12.01
C ALA A 66 -3.60 -8.16 -11.89
N THR A 67 -3.90 -7.58 -10.75
CA THR A 67 -5.14 -6.81 -10.57
C THR A 67 -5.11 -5.57 -11.46
N ASP A 68 -6.15 -5.40 -12.26
CA ASP A 68 -6.34 -4.27 -13.17
C ASP A 68 -7.84 -3.98 -13.40
N SER A 69 -8.15 -3.13 -14.38
CA SER A 69 -9.53 -2.76 -14.73
C SER A 69 -10.35 -3.88 -15.35
N THR A 70 -9.75 -5.02 -15.69
CA THR A 70 -10.49 -6.18 -16.26
C THR A 70 -11.21 -7.01 -15.19
N TRP A 71 -10.77 -6.89 -13.95
CA TRP A 71 -11.40 -7.57 -12.83
C TRP A 71 -12.84 -7.12 -12.61
N LEU A 72 -13.59 -7.92 -11.87
CA LEU A 72 -14.97 -7.63 -11.48
C LEU A 72 -15.06 -7.58 -9.96
N LEU A 73 -15.69 -6.51 -9.43
CA LEU A 73 -15.96 -6.33 -8.01
C LEU A 73 -17.42 -6.57 -7.71
N SER A 74 -17.71 -7.37 -6.70
CA SER A 74 -19.04 -7.54 -6.13
C SER A 74 -19.01 -7.19 -4.63
N GLU A 75 -20.02 -6.49 -4.16
CA GLU A 75 -20.27 -6.26 -2.73
C GLU A 75 -21.07 -7.41 -2.09
N LYS A 76 -21.55 -8.34 -2.91
CA LYS A 76 -22.27 -9.53 -2.47
C LYS A 76 -21.37 -10.75 -2.60
N GLU A 77 -21.51 -11.67 -1.68
CA GLU A 77 -20.90 -12.99 -1.73
C GLU A 77 -21.92 -14.02 -2.24
N PRO A 78 -22.01 -14.30 -3.56
CA PRO A 78 -22.90 -15.33 -4.07
C PRO A 78 -22.53 -16.70 -3.51
N LYS A 79 -23.50 -17.61 -3.42
CA LYS A 79 -23.19 -19.00 -3.13
C LYS A 79 -22.16 -19.52 -4.13
N ASP A 80 -21.18 -20.26 -3.66
CA ASP A 80 -20.09 -20.84 -4.48
C ASP A 80 -19.15 -19.82 -5.16
N TRP A 81 -19.09 -18.56 -4.73
CA TRP A 81 -18.25 -17.54 -5.33
C TRP A 81 -16.75 -17.94 -5.40
N LYS A 82 -16.27 -18.75 -4.47
CA LYS A 82 -14.87 -19.21 -4.44
C LYS A 82 -14.52 -20.10 -5.64
N THR A 83 -15.51 -20.81 -6.17
CA THR A 83 -15.34 -21.79 -7.27
C THR A 83 -15.92 -21.32 -8.60
N LYS A 84 -16.90 -20.43 -8.57
CA LYS A 84 -17.60 -19.94 -9.78
C LYS A 84 -17.30 -18.46 -10.08
N GLY A 85 -16.71 -17.73 -9.10
CA GLY A 85 -16.51 -16.30 -9.21
C GLY A 85 -17.80 -15.50 -9.03
N VAL A 86 -17.75 -14.26 -9.44
CA VAL A 86 -18.90 -13.35 -9.46
C VAL A 86 -19.20 -12.98 -10.92
N THR A 87 -20.47 -13.00 -11.28
CA THR A 87 -20.93 -12.69 -12.65
C THR A 87 -21.54 -11.31 -12.75
N GLU A 88 -21.94 -10.74 -11.62
CA GLU A 88 -22.52 -9.40 -11.52
C GLU A 88 -21.66 -8.53 -10.61
N GLY A 89 -21.46 -7.29 -11.01
CA GLY A 89 -20.64 -6.35 -10.23
C GLY A 89 -20.21 -5.14 -11.06
N ARG A 90 -19.25 -4.42 -10.53
CA ARG A 90 -18.69 -3.22 -11.17
C ARG A 90 -17.19 -3.38 -11.45
N LYS A 91 -16.68 -2.58 -12.36
CA LYS A 91 -15.23 -2.50 -12.59
C LYS A 91 -14.54 -1.83 -11.41
N PRO A 92 -13.33 -2.28 -11.03
CA PRO A 92 -12.56 -1.64 -9.99
C PRO A 92 -12.07 -0.26 -10.43
N LEU A 93 -11.94 0.64 -9.45
CA LEU A 93 -11.16 1.85 -9.64
C LEU A 93 -9.67 1.47 -9.59
N VAL A 94 -8.96 1.74 -10.67
CA VAL A 94 -7.50 1.54 -10.71
C VAL A 94 -6.83 2.80 -10.17
N HIS A 95 -6.25 2.72 -8.98
CA HIS A 95 -5.53 3.84 -8.35
C HIS A 95 -4.24 4.19 -9.10
N GLY A 96 -3.62 3.20 -9.77
CA GLY A 96 -2.41 3.40 -10.56
C GLY A 96 -1.67 2.09 -10.83
N LYS A 97 -0.44 2.20 -11.31
CA LYS A 97 0.41 1.05 -11.63
C LYS A 97 0.95 0.41 -10.35
N MET A 98 1.27 -0.90 -10.42
CA MET A 98 2.05 -1.58 -9.37
C MET A 98 3.31 -0.78 -9.08
N GLY A 99 3.64 -0.63 -7.80
CA GLY A 99 4.79 0.17 -7.36
C GLY A 99 4.51 1.64 -7.09
N MET A 100 3.28 2.12 -7.33
CA MET A 100 2.92 3.51 -7.02
C MET A 100 2.85 3.77 -5.49
N GLY A 101 3.07 5.03 -5.11
CA GLY A 101 2.80 5.47 -3.75
C GLY A 101 1.30 5.49 -3.39
N PRO A 102 0.95 5.34 -2.12
CA PRO A 102 1.84 5.19 -0.95
C PRO A 102 2.35 3.76 -0.71
N TRP A 103 1.86 2.77 -1.48
CA TRP A 103 2.16 1.35 -1.24
C TRP A 103 3.56 0.92 -1.70
N GLY A 104 4.13 1.57 -2.71
CA GLY A 104 5.42 1.22 -3.29
C GLY A 104 5.41 -0.14 -4.00
N ASP A 105 6.56 -0.65 -4.40
CA ASP A 105 6.68 -1.98 -5.01
C ASP A 105 6.67 -3.08 -3.92
N VAL A 106 5.47 -3.43 -3.48
CA VAL A 106 5.25 -4.47 -2.45
C VAL A 106 5.68 -5.87 -2.90
N PHE A 107 5.89 -6.09 -4.20
CA PHE A 107 6.24 -7.39 -4.79
C PHE A 107 7.73 -7.53 -5.15
N ALA A 108 8.55 -6.51 -4.98
CA ALA A 108 9.97 -6.52 -5.35
C ALA A 108 10.88 -7.39 -4.48
N GLY A 109 10.32 -8.27 -3.67
CA GLY A 109 11.06 -9.28 -2.91
C GLY A 109 12.00 -8.73 -1.81
N GLY A 110 11.68 -9.04 -0.57
CA GLY A 110 12.44 -8.62 0.60
C GLY A 110 11.92 -7.28 1.14
N GLY A 111 11.39 -7.37 2.36
CA GLY A 111 10.70 -6.35 3.11
C GLY A 111 10.98 -4.93 2.65
N ARG A 112 9.94 -4.12 2.61
CA ARG A 112 9.99 -2.73 2.15
C ARG A 112 11.41 -2.18 2.26
N LYS A 113 12.16 -2.18 1.16
CA LYS A 113 13.18 -1.12 1.08
C LYS A 113 12.38 0.14 1.34
N PRO A 114 12.76 0.95 2.33
CA PRO A 114 12.14 2.26 2.41
C PRO A 114 12.11 2.76 0.98
N VAL A 115 10.98 3.30 0.53
CA VAL A 115 10.98 4.11 -0.68
C VAL A 115 11.85 5.31 -0.35
N VAL A 116 13.14 5.06 -0.36
CA VAL A 116 14.21 6.04 -0.50
C VAL A 116 14.28 6.33 -2.00
N GLY A 117 13.27 6.77 -2.47
CA GLY A 117 12.85 7.43 -3.65
C GLY A 117 11.67 8.19 -3.15
N ALA A 118 11.85 8.74 -1.99
CA ALA A 118 11.21 9.96 -1.58
C ALA A 118 10.95 10.73 -2.84
N LEU A 119 9.73 11.07 -3.07
CA LEU A 119 9.30 12.01 -4.08
C LEU A 119 10.48 12.92 -4.40
N SER A 120 11.24 12.58 -5.45
CA SER A 120 12.27 13.49 -5.93
C SER A 120 11.51 14.77 -6.16
N GLY A 121 12.04 15.91 -5.71
CA GLY A 121 11.36 17.20 -5.89
C GLY A 121 10.88 17.42 -7.32
N ASN A 122 11.44 16.67 -8.29
CA ASN A 122 11.06 16.64 -9.69
C ASN A 122 9.77 15.84 -10.00
N SER A 123 9.30 14.97 -9.08
CA SER A 123 8.05 14.21 -9.27
C SER A 123 6.81 14.94 -8.75
N ILE A 124 6.99 16.02 -7.99
CA ILE A 124 5.90 16.84 -7.47
C ILE A 124 5.63 17.98 -8.45
N ARG A 125 4.42 18.06 -8.98
CA ARG A 125 4.00 19.21 -9.79
C ARG A 125 3.94 20.43 -8.89
N ARG A 126 4.65 21.48 -9.25
CA ARG A 126 4.72 22.76 -8.52
C ARG A 126 4.53 23.92 -9.46
N SER A 127 4.02 25.03 -8.94
CA SER A 127 3.98 26.29 -9.66
C SER A 127 5.38 26.87 -9.82
N GLU A 128 5.58 27.69 -10.82
CA GLU A 128 6.81 28.44 -11.03
C GLU A 128 7.11 29.33 -9.79
N GLY A 129 8.37 29.41 -9.41
CA GLY A 129 8.81 30.14 -8.20
C GLY A 129 8.80 29.34 -6.91
N PHE A 130 8.27 28.11 -6.90
CA PHE A 130 8.33 27.22 -5.71
C PHE A 130 9.40 26.15 -5.86
N LYS A 131 10.11 25.85 -4.78
CA LYS A 131 11.06 24.74 -4.65
C LYS A 131 10.47 23.69 -3.71
N VAL A 132 10.60 22.44 -4.06
CA VAL A 132 10.19 21.31 -3.22
C VAL A 132 11.46 20.58 -2.77
N GLU A 133 11.64 20.48 -1.47
CA GLU A 133 12.76 19.79 -0.84
C GLU A 133 12.25 18.82 0.21
N MET A 134 12.91 17.67 0.33
CA MET A 134 12.67 16.75 1.43
C MET A 134 13.48 17.23 2.64
N VAL A 135 12.81 17.70 3.66
CA VAL A 135 13.46 18.23 4.87
C VAL A 135 13.67 17.15 5.94
N TYR A 136 12.85 16.09 5.92
CA TYR A 136 12.97 15.00 6.88
C TYR A 136 12.30 13.72 6.35
N ASP A 137 12.99 12.59 6.52
CA ASP A 137 12.45 11.25 6.26
C ASP A 137 12.07 10.60 7.60
N VAL A 138 10.78 10.39 7.82
CA VAL A 138 10.24 9.92 9.10
C VAL A 138 10.60 8.45 9.31
N PRO A 139 11.47 8.12 10.30
CA PRO A 139 11.80 6.73 10.57
C PRO A 139 10.60 5.99 11.15
N ARG A 140 10.53 4.68 10.91
CA ARG A 140 9.42 3.82 11.38
C ARG A 140 9.18 3.87 12.89
N SER A 141 10.22 4.09 13.67
CA SER A 141 10.13 4.24 15.13
C SER A 141 9.33 5.47 15.57
N GLN A 142 9.13 6.42 14.67
CA GLN A 142 8.31 7.61 14.90
C GLN A 142 6.88 7.49 14.35
N GLY A 143 6.50 6.32 13.84
CA GLY A 143 5.17 5.99 13.37
C GLY A 143 4.83 6.55 12.00
N SER A 144 3.54 6.85 11.81
CA SER A 144 3.00 7.42 10.57
C SER A 144 2.40 8.79 10.89
N TRP A 145 3.07 9.84 10.48
CA TRP A 145 2.62 11.21 10.72
C TRP A 145 1.44 11.57 9.82
N VAL A 146 0.35 12.00 10.41
CA VAL A 146 -0.94 12.24 9.71
C VAL A 146 -1.47 13.65 9.87
N SER A 147 -0.91 14.45 10.78
CA SER A 147 -1.24 15.85 10.92
C SER A 147 0.01 16.69 11.04
N LEU A 148 -0.09 17.92 10.56
CA LEU A 148 0.99 18.90 10.62
C LEU A 148 0.40 20.26 11.00
N ALA A 149 1.02 20.91 12.00
CA ALA A 149 0.72 22.28 12.40
C ALA A 149 2.00 23.11 12.46
N VAL A 150 1.87 24.41 12.33
CA VAL A 150 2.96 25.36 12.41
C VAL A 150 2.67 26.34 13.54
N ASP A 151 3.65 26.64 14.39
CA ASP A 151 3.52 27.66 15.42
C ASP A 151 3.99 29.05 14.93
N ASP A 152 3.84 30.05 15.80
CA ASP A 152 4.23 31.44 15.55
C ASP A 152 5.74 31.66 15.36
N LYS A 153 6.56 30.67 15.71
CA LYS A 153 8.02 30.66 15.54
C LYS A 153 8.46 29.86 14.32
N GLY A 154 7.51 29.39 13.47
CA GLY A 154 7.79 28.59 12.29
C GLY A 154 8.21 27.14 12.57
N ARG A 155 8.04 26.64 13.81
CA ARG A 155 8.30 25.24 14.14
C ARG A 155 7.10 24.39 13.72
N LEU A 156 7.39 23.21 13.20
CA LEU A 156 6.37 22.27 12.77
C LEU A 156 6.07 21.25 13.87
N TYR A 157 4.82 20.85 14.00
CA TYR A 157 4.38 19.82 14.92
C TYR A 157 3.65 18.74 14.13
N ALA A 158 4.09 17.50 14.25
CA ALA A 158 3.50 16.38 13.58
C ALA A 158 3.05 15.30 14.56
N SER A 159 1.83 14.78 14.41
CA SER A 159 1.33 13.69 15.23
C SER A 159 1.28 12.39 14.43
N ASP A 160 1.66 11.29 15.11
CA ASP A 160 1.42 9.93 14.66
C ASP A 160 -0.06 9.55 14.81
N GLN A 161 -0.59 8.77 13.89
CA GLN A 161 -1.94 8.21 14.02
C GLN A 161 -2.05 7.06 15.02
N GLY A 162 -0.90 6.55 15.50
CA GLY A 162 -0.84 5.42 16.42
C GLY A 162 -0.39 5.85 17.83
N LYS A 163 0.64 5.19 18.33
CA LYS A 163 1.16 5.39 19.70
C LYS A 163 2.57 6.03 19.74
N ALA A 164 3.12 6.40 18.60
CA ALA A 164 4.47 6.98 18.54
C ALA A 164 4.50 8.40 19.11
N GLY A 165 3.39 9.15 19.07
CA GLY A 165 3.19 10.40 19.80
C GLY A 165 3.27 11.66 18.93
N LEU A 166 3.63 12.78 19.57
CA LEU A 166 3.76 14.10 18.97
C LEU A 166 5.24 14.46 18.82
N TYR A 167 5.60 15.04 17.67
CA TYR A 167 6.96 15.45 17.35
C TYR A 167 7.01 16.93 16.99
N ARG A 168 8.04 17.61 17.46
CA ARG A 168 8.37 18.98 17.05
C ARG A 168 9.52 18.92 16.05
N ILE A 169 9.37 19.60 14.93
CA ILE A 169 10.39 19.73 13.90
C ILE A 169 10.81 21.20 13.84
N THR A 170 12.09 21.45 13.99
CA THR A 170 12.69 22.77 13.83
C THR A 170 13.62 22.73 12.64
N LEU A 171 13.48 23.68 11.72
CA LEU A 171 14.39 23.84 10.59
C LEU A 171 15.42 24.90 10.90
N ASP A 172 16.68 24.64 10.60
CA ASP A 172 17.75 25.63 10.64
C ASP A 172 17.78 26.49 9.35
N ASN A 173 18.71 27.42 9.26
CA ASN A 173 18.85 28.29 8.11
C ASN A 173 19.22 27.59 6.80
N GLU A 174 19.67 26.31 6.86
CA GLU A 174 19.97 25.45 5.72
C GLU A 174 18.84 24.47 5.43
N ALA A 175 17.67 24.66 6.04
CA ALA A 175 16.50 23.78 5.98
C ALA A 175 16.74 22.35 6.51
N LYS A 176 17.76 22.17 7.35
CA LYS A 176 18.01 20.89 8.01
C LYS A 176 17.10 20.73 9.21
N ALA A 177 16.41 19.60 9.26
CA ALA A 177 15.45 19.31 10.31
C ALA A 177 16.10 18.75 11.58
N SER A 178 15.74 19.34 12.73
CA SER A 178 15.93 18.75 14.06
C SER A 178 14.57 18.29 14.58
N VAL A 179 14.46 17.02 14.97
CA VAL A 179 13.19 16.42 15.39
C VAL A 179 13.25 15.94 16.82
N GLU A 180 12.29 16.37 17.62
CA GLU A 180 12.19 16.07 19.04
C GLU A 180 10.82 15.50 19.37
N LYS A 181 10.79 14.38 20.12
CA LYS A 181 9.54 13.82 20.62
C LYS A 181 9.05 14.63 21.82
N MET A 182 7.81 15.12 21.74
CA MET A 182 7.21 15.92 22.79
C MET A 182 6.65 15.03 23.91
N GLN A 183 6.94 15.39 25.16
CA GLN A 183 6.30 14.78 26.34
C GLN A 183 4.98 15.48 26.58
N VAL A 184 3.88 14.92 26.07
CA VAL A 184 2.53 15.44 26.28
C VAL A 184 1.85 14.59 27.35
N LYS A 185 1.55 15.20 28.52
CA LYS A 185 0.65 14.57 29.50
C LYS A 185 -0.79 14.87 29.06
N MET A 186 -1.48 13.84 28.59
CA MET A 186 -2.92 13.91 28.39
C MET A 186 -3.60 13.64 29.74
N THR A 187 -4.25 14.63 30.29
CA THR A 187 -5.21 14.42 31.38
C THR A 187 -6.52 13.94 30.76
N SER A 188 -6.90 12.71 31.08
CA SER A 188 -8.22 12.17 30.79
C SER A 188 -9.27 12.82 31.67
#